data_b04bd355a3522ecb69b2561dc677c807
#
_entry.id   b04bd355a3522ecb69b2561dc677c807
#
_cell.length_a   1.000
_cell.length_b   1.000
_cell.length_c   1.000
_cell.angle_alpha   90.00
_cell.angle_beta   90.00
_cell.angle_gamma   90.00
#
_symmetry.space_group_name_H-M   'P 1'
#
loop_
_entity.id
_entity.type
_entity.pdbx_description
1 polymer ?
#
loop_
_entity_poly.entity_id
_entity_poly.type
_entity_poly.pdbx_seq_one_letter_code
_entity_poly.pdbx_strand_id
1 'polypeptide(L)'
;NHARGHVSSCTPVCSETSGGCMPQLYLLGAQKAGSTSMYSMLMQDSSSCGSNMPGFRHKETHMLDTDSSGLTRERFTSVFRLERCKSGCFVEGTPTNIRAGEAPRTLFGLMTAAERAASKFLLVVREPVSRDISFFNHKFANRREEKLYNIALYEEYTRHRLLAWQQCAINGSASIVASVDVYE
;
A
#
# COMPACT_ATOMS: atom_id res chain seq x y z
N ASN A 1 27.58 16.68 -14.83
CA ASN A 1 28.00 15.93 -13.64
C ASN A 1 26.79 15.75 -12.72
N HIS A 2 25.99 14.71 -12.99
CA HIS A 2 24.98 14.26 -12.02
C HIS A 2 25.71 13.43 -10.96
N ALA A 3 25.80 13.95 -9.75
CA ALA A 3 26.22 13.20 -8.58
C ALA A 3 25.23 12.03 -8.44
N ARG A 4 25.64 10.82 -8.78
CA ARG A 4 24.95 9.60 -8.37
C ARG A 4 25.11 9.53 -6.85
N GLY A 5 24.08 9.98 -6.14
CA GLY A 5 24.02 9.75 -4.70
C GLY A 5 24.13 8.24 -4.47
N HIS A 6 25.16 7.82 -3.77
CA HIS A 6 25.24 6.47 -3.26
C HIS A 6 24.00 6.20 -2.41
N VAL A 7 23.06 5.44 -2.95
CA VAL A 7 22.01 4.83 -2.14
C VAL A 7 22.77 3.88 -1.21
N SER A 8 22.78 4.20 0.08
CA SER A 8 23.36 3.34 1.10
C SER A 8 22.80 1.94 0.89
N SER A 9 23.69 0.95 0.76
CA SER A 9 23.33 -0.44 0.52
C SER A 9 22.25 -0.87 1.51
N CYS A 10 21.09 -1.20 0.99
CA CYS A 10 20.01 -1.72 1.80
C CYS A 10 20.40 -3.14 2.23
N THR A 11 20.58 -3.35 3.52
CA THR A 11 20.85 -4.68 4.05
C THR A 11 19.55 -5.21 4.67
N PRO A 12 19.01 -6.33 4.16
CA PRO A 12 17.81 -6.92 4.72
C PRO A 12 18.01 -7.27 6.19
N VAL A 13 17.05 -6.92 7.03
CA VAL A 13 17.00 -7.38 8.42
C VAL A 13 16.12 -8.62 8.47
N CYS A 14 16.75 -9.78 8.54
CA CYS A 14 16.06 -11.06 8.47
C CYS A 14 16.23 -11.84 9.77
N SER A 15 15.24 -12.69 10.06
CA SER A 15 15.28 -13.61 11.17
C SER A 15 16.17 -14.81 10.81
N GLU A 16 17.17 -15.11 11.63
CA GLU A 16 18.04 -16.28 11.47
C GLU A 16 17.27 -17.60 11.56
N THR A 17 16.19 -17.64 12.34
CA THR A 17 15.43 -18.86 12.59
C THR A 17 14.36 -19.15 11.55
N SER A 18 13.71 -18.11 10.99
CA SER A 18 12.61 -18.29 10.03
C SER A 18 13.00 -17.98 8.58
N GLY A 19 14.17 -17.38 8.35
CA GLY A 19 14.60 -16.87 7.03
C GLY A 19 13.70 -15.75 6.49
N GLY A 20 12.73 -15.28 7.28
CA GLY A 20 11.82 -14.20 6.91
C GLY A 20 12.40 -12.83 7.21
N CYS A 21 12.21 -11.89 6.31
CA CYS A 21 12.79 -10.56 6.40
C CYS A 21 11.72 -9.49 6.57
N MET A 22 12.00 -8.47 7.37
CA MET A 22 11.14 -7.30 7.46
C MET A 22 11.40 -6.39 6.24
N PRO A 23 10.36 -5.92 5.53
CA PRO A 23 10.52 -4.93 4.48
C PRO A 23 11.17 -3.63 5.02
N GLN A 24 12.01 -3.02 4.21
CA GLN A 24 12.65 -1.75 4.54
C GLN A 24 11.99 -0.57 3.83
N LEU A 25 11.26 -0.83 2.74
CA LEU A 25 10.53 0.19 2.01
C LEU A 25 9.04 -0.16 1.94
N TYR A 26 8.21 0.78 2.35
CA TYR A 26 6.76 0.66 2.32
C TYR A 26 6.18 1.70 1.37
N LEU A 27 5.63 1.24 0.25
CA LEU A 27 4.91 2.08 -0.70
C LEU A 27 3.43 2.12 -0.27
N LEU A 28 3.09 3.07 0.58
CA LEU A 28 1.80 3.15 1.28
C LEU A 28 0.58 3.45 0.40
N GLY A 29 0.81 3.86 -0.83
CA GLY A 29 -0.25 4.29 -1.76
C GLY A 29 0.04 5.69 -2.29
N ALA A 30 -0.97 6.48 -2.66
CA ALA A 30 -2.38 6.20 -2.56
C ALA A 30 -2.87 5.34 -3.74
N GLN A 31 -3.94 4.58 -3.52
CA GLN A 31 -4.57 3.81 -4.59
C GLN A 31 -4.97 4.75 -5.75
N LYS A 32 -4.71 4.33 -6.99
CA LYS A 32 -4.93 5.08 -8.24
C LYS A 32 -4.08 6.36 -8.39
N ALA A 33 -3.07 6.54 -7.55
CA ALA A 33 -2.10 7.64 -7.68
C ALA A 33 -0.85 7.27 -8.51
N GLY A 34 -0.71 6.03 -8.99
CA GLY A 34 0.46 5.57 -9.73
C GLY A 34 1.40 4.67 -8.92
N SER A 35 0.94 4.11 -7.81
CA SER A 35 1.74 3.23 -6.97
C SER A 35 2.29 2.00 -7.72
N THR A 36 1.56 1.48 -8.73
CA THR A 36 2.06 0.36 -9.55
C THR A 36 3.22 0.78 -10.44
N SER A 37 3.15 1.96 -11.07
CA SER A 37 4.27 2.50 -11.85
C SER A 37 5.49 2.76 -10.99
N MET A 38 5.28 3.35 -9.80
CA MET A 38 6.36 3.57 -8.84
C MET A 38 7.00 2.25 -8.38
N TYR A 39 6.18 1.25 -8.06
CA TYR A 39 6.69 -0.08 -7.71
C TYR A 39 7.50 -0.70 -8.85
N SER A 40 7.00 -0.62 -10.09
CA SER A 40 7.72 -1.11 -11.27
C SER A 40 9.06 -0.42 -11.48
N MET A 41 9.15 0.88 -11.21
CA MET A 41 10.41 1.62 -11.25
C MET A 41 11.38 1.16 -10.16
N LEU A 42 10.89 0.94 -8.93
CA LEU A 42 11.70 0.40 -7.85
C LEU A 42 12.24 -1.00 -8.16
N MET A 43 11.44 -1.85 -8.81
CA MET A 43 11.84 -3.22 -9.18
C MET A 43 12.84 -3.27 -10.36
N GLN A 44 13.09 -2.17 -11.05
CA GLN A 44 14.17 -2.07 -12.05
C GLN A 44 15.55 -1.96 -11.38
N ASP A 45 15.60 -1.55 -10.12
CA ASP A 45 16.83 -1.57 -9.34
C ASP A 45 17.07 -2.99 -8.81
N SER A 46 18.22 -3.57 -9.14
CA SER A 46 18.60 -4.91 -8.72
C SER A 46 18.74 -5.05 -7.19
N SER A 47 18.78 -3.92 -6.47
CA SER A 47 18.78 -3.86 -5.01
C SER A 47 17.37 -3.82 -4.40
N SER A 48 16.31 -3.93 -5.20
CA SER A 48 14.92 -3.95 -4.73
C SER A 48 14.26 -5.29 -5.00
N CYS A 49 13.53 -5.78 -4.02
CA CYS A 49 12.84 -7.07 -4.11
C CYS A 49 11.41 -6.97 -3.59
N GLY A 50 10.47 -7.60 -4.29
CA GLY A 50 9.11 -7.75 -3.82
C GLY A 50 8.91 -8.96 -2.90
N SER A 51 7.66 -9.21 -2.51
CA SER A 51 7.33 -10.41 -1.76
C SER A 51 7.46 -11.69 -2.61
N ASN A 52 7.52 -12.84 -1.96
CA ASN A 52 7.53 -14.14 -2.65
C ASN A 52 6.12 -14.64 -3.02
N MET A 53 5.10 -13.83 -2.81
CA MET A 53 3.74 -14.18 -3.16
C MET A 53 3.53 -14.18 -4.68
N PRO A 54 2.69 -15.06 -5.24
CA PRO A 54 2.47 -15.14 -6.68
C PRO A 54 1.62 -13.99 -7.20
N GLY A 55 1.74 -13.71 -8.52
CA GLY A 55 0.92 -12.74 -9.22
C GLY A 55 1.09 -11.31 -8.70
N PHE A 56 0.01 -10.53 -8.69
CA PHE A 56 0.05 -9.14 -8.21
C PHE A 56 0.36 -9.02 -6.71
N ARG A 57 0.17 -10.09 -5.92
CA ARG A 57 0.55 -10.16 -4.50
C ARG A 57 2.06 -10.07 -4.28
N HIS A 58 2.87 -10.25 -5.32
CA HIS A 58 4.29 -9.92 -5.27
C HIS A 58 4.53 -8.47 -4.88
N LYS A 59 3.64 -7.56 -5.30
CA LYS A 59 3.64 -6.15 -4.90
C LYS A 59 2.79 -5.90 -3.65
N GLU A 60 1.56 -6.42 -3.63
CA GLU A 60 0.49 -6.09 -2.66
C GLU A 60 0.18 -7.31 -1.81
N THR A 61 0.74 -7.37 -0.61
CA THR A 61 0.52 -8.52 0.27
C THR A 61 -0.86 -8.53 0.90
N HIS A 62 -1.47 -7.36 1.04
CA HIS A 62 -2.75 -7.15 1.73
C HIS A 62 -2.80 -7.70 3.16
N MET A 63 -1.65 -7.73 3.84
CA MET A 63 -1.57 -8.28 5.19
C MET A 63 -1.81 -7.23 6.29
N LEU A 64 -1.69 -5.94 5.94
CA LEU A 64 -1.84 -4.85 6.89
C LEU A 64 -3.18 -4.12 6.73
N ASP A 65 -3.79 -4.13 5.54
CA ASP A 65 -5.01 -3.41 5.21
C ASP A 65 -6.28 -4.24 5.32
N THR A 66 -6.15 -5.55 5.43
CA THR A 66 -7.24 -6.48 5.77
C THR A 66 -7.28 -6.71 7.29
N ASP A 67 -7.97 -7.70 7.76
CA ASP A 67 -7.98 -8.04 9.19
C ASP A 67 -6.58 -8.43 9.66
N SER A 68 -5.89 -7.49 10.28
CA SER A 68 -4.56 -7.66 10.83
C SER A 68 -4.55 -8.05 12.32
N SER A 69 -5.71 -8.30 12.94
CA SER A 69 -5.86 -8.57 14.38
C SER A 69 -5.09 -9.81 14.87
N GLY A 70 -4.84 -10.77 13.99
CA GLY A 70 -4.03 -11.95 14.30
C GLY A 70 -2.68 -12.00 13.57
N LEU A 71 -2.22 -10.89 13.01
CA LEU A 71 -0.98 -10.88 12.24
C LEU A 71 0.23 -10.95 13.16
N THR A 72 0.98 -12.05 13.07
CA THR A 72 2.26 -12.20 13.77
C THR A 72 3.42 -11.76 12.89
N ARG A 73 4.54 -11.45 13.54
CA ARG A 73 5.79 -11.11 12.84
C ARG A 73 6.22 -12.22 11.87
N GLU A 74 6.19 -13.47 12.32
CA GLU A 74 6.60 -14.64 11.54
C GLU A 74 5.74 -14.78 10.29
N ARG A 75 4.41 -14.61 10.43
CA ARG A 75 3.49 -14.64 9.30
C ARG A 75 3.75 -13.50 8.32
N PHE A 76 3.97 -12.28 8.83
CA PHE A 76 4.23 -11.13 7.96
C PHE A 76 5.55 -11.27 7.21
N THR A 77 6.63 -11.68 7.90
CA THR A 77 7.95 -11.81 7.28
C THR A 77 8.11 -13.04 6.41
N SER A 78 7.28 -14.07 6.59
CA SER A 78 7.38 -15.33 5.83
C SER A 78 7.28 -15.16 4.31
N VAL A 79 6.68 -14.06 3.85
CA VAL A 79 6.54 -13.75 2.42
C VAL A 79 7.70 -12.93 1.85
N PHE A 80 8.69 -12.55 2.67
CA PHE A 80 9.86 -11.79 2.26
C PHE A 80 11.12 -12.61 2.59
N ARG A 81 11.58 -13.43 1.64
CA ARG A 81 12.66 -14.40 1.88
C ARG A 81 13.92 -14.07 1.11
N LEU A 82 15.07 -14.18 1.79
CA LEU A 82 16.39 -13.95 1.22
C LEU A 82 16.72 -14.78 -0.02
N GLU A 83 16.15 -15.96 -0.17
CA GLU A 83 16.39 -16.84 -1.31
C GLU A 83 16.18 -16.16 -2.66
N ARG A 84 15.26 -15.18 -2.70
CA ARG A 84 14.95 -14.39 -3.89
C ARG A 84 15.53 -12.98 -3.88
N CYS A 85 16.11 -12.55 -2.77
CA CYS A 85 16.70 -11.23 -2.60
C CYS A 85 18.02 -11.36 -1.86
N LYS A 86 19.05 -11.75 -2.55
CA LYS A 86 20.38 -12.01 -1.94
C LYS A 86 21.07 -10.75 -1.43
N SER A 87 20.72 -9.61 -1.99
CA SER A 87 21.22 -8.30 -1.57
C SER A 87 20.19 -7.25 -1.96
N GLY A 88 19.69 -6.48 -1.00
CA GLY A 88 18.73 -5.42 -1.32
C GLY A 88 17.62 -5.24 -0.31
N CYS A 89 16.72 -4.31 -0.60
CA CYS A 89 15.55 -3.97 0.20
C CYS A 89 14.32 -4.73 -0.24
N PHE A 90 13.61 -5.31 0.70
CA PHE A 90 12.25 -5.74 0.44
C PHE A 90 11.30 -4.54 0.40
N VAL A 91 10.42 -4.54 -0.60
CA VAL A 91 9.39 -3.51 -0.79
C VAL A 91 8.02 -4.13 -0.59
N GLU A 92 7.28 -3.58 0.37
CA GLU A 92 5.85 -3.84 0.53
C GLU A 92 5.08 -2.71 -0.14
N GLY A 93 4.18 -3.01 -1.08
CA GLY A 93 3.58 -2.02 -1.97
C GLY A 93 2.05 -2.02 -2.01
N THR A 94 1.38 -2.44 -0.93
CA THR A 94 -0.08 -2.41 -0.82
C THR A 94 -0.58 -0.97 -0.71
N PRO A 95 -1.28 -0.44 -1.73
CA PRO A 95 -1.60 0.99 -1.78
C PRO A 95 -2.75 1.39 -0.86
N THR A 96 -3.42 0.43 -0.27
CA THR A 96 -4.52 0.61 0.69
C THR A 96 -4.04 0.70 2.13
N ASN A 97 -2.77 0.41 2.41
CA ASN A 97 -2.20 0.53 3.75
C ASN A 97 -2.35 1.94 4.35
N ILE A 98 -2.29 2.99 3.52
CA ILE A 98 -2.43 4.37 4.01
C ILE A 98 -3.81 4.68 4.62
N ARG A 99 -4.84 3.98 4.19
CA ARG A 99 -6.21 4.18 4.68
C ARG A 99 -6.63 3.18 5.76
N ALA A 100 -5.86 2.14 5.98
CA ALA A 100 -6.13 1.15 7.01
C ALA A 100 -5.70 1.71 8.37
N GLY A 101 -6.66 2.14 9.18
CA GLY A 101 -6.42 2.86 10.43
C GLY A 101 -5.51 2.14 11.41
N GLU A 102 -5.59 0.81 11.49
CA GLU A 102 -4.76 -0.02 12.37
C GLU A 102 -3.42 -0.44 11.75
N ALA A 103 -3.22 -0.27 10.44
CA ALA A 103 -1.99 -0.70 9.78
C ALA A 103 -0.71 -0.11 10.39
N PRO A 104 -0.64 1.18 10.73
CA PRO A 104 0.55 1.74 11.37
C PRO A 104 0.84 1.10 12.73
N ARG A 105 -0.19 0.94 13.56
CA ARG A 105 -0.05 0.32 14.90
C ARG A 105 0.42 -1.13 14.78
N THR A 106 -0.23 -1.90 13.92
CA THR A 106 0.12 -3.30 13.67
C THR A 106 1.55 -3.40 13.16
N LEU A 107 1.90 -2.65 12.11
CA LEU A 107 3.23 -2.68 11.53
C LEU A 107 4.32 -2.33 12.56
N PHE A 108 4.14 -1.24 13.31
CA PHE A 108 5.12 -0.86 14.34
C PHE A 108 5.19 -1.87 15.48
N GLY A 109 4.09 -2.56 15.81
CA GLY A 109 4.10 -3.66 16.77
C GLY A 109 4.91 -4.88 16.31
N LEU A 110 4.99 -5.12 15.00
CA LEU A 110 5.78 -6.22 14.42
C LEU A 110 7.27 -5.90 14.31
N MET A 111 7.67 -4.63 14.36
CA MET A 111 9.04 -4.17 14.15
C MET A 111 9.80 -3.98 15.45
N THR A 112 11.08 -4.31 15.41
CA THR A 112 12.06 -3.86 16.43
C THR A 112 12.32 -2.35 16.29
N ALA A 113 12.94 -1.74 17.30
CA ALA A 113 13.31 -0.32 17.27
C ALA A 113 14.30 -0.02 16.11
N ALA A 114 15.25 -0.92 15.86
CA ALA A 114 16.21 -0.77 14.77
C ALA A 114 15.54 -0.84 13.38
N GLU A 115 14.60 -1.76 13.19
CA GLU A 115 13.83 -1.87 11.94
C GLU A 115 12.95 -0.64 11.70
N ARG A 116 12.30 -0.13 12.74
CA ARG A 116 11.54 1.13 12.64
C ARG A 116 12.42 2.29 12.20
N ALA A 117 13.62 2.42 12.77
CA ALA A 117 14.56 3.47 12.41
C ALA A 117 15.09 3.33 10.96
N ALA A 118 15.27 2.11 10.48
CA ALA A 118 15.76 1.81 9.14
C ALA A 118 14.67 1.91 8.06
N SER A 119 13.39 1.75 8.42
CA SER A 119 12.29 1.72 7.48
C SER A 119 12.06 3.06 6.79
N LYS A 120 11.72 2.99 5.50
CA LYS A 120 11.34 4.14 4.68
C LYS A 120 9.90 3.98 4.21
N PHE A 121 9.18 5.09 4.21
CA PHE A 121 7.79 5.14 3.79
C PHE A 121 7.67 6.09 2.60
N LEU A 122 7.11 5.59 1.51
CA LEU A 122 6.89 6.34 0.28
C LEU A 122 5.40 6.49 0.03
N LEU A 123 4.96 7.72 -0.15
CA LEU A 123 3.59 8.05 -0.52
C LEU A 123 3.57 8.72 -1.89
N VAL A 124 2.85 8.14 -2.82
CA VAL A 124 2.59 8.73 -4.14
C VAL A 124 1.24 9.43 -4.09
N VAL A 125 1.23 10.70 -4.41
CA VAL A 125 0.01 11.52 -4.49
C VAL A 125 -0.31 11.88 -5.93
N ARG A 126 -1.57 12.09 -6.21
CA ARG A 126 -2.08 12.50 -7.52
C ARG A 126 -3.13 13.58 -7.31
N GLU A 127 -3.33 14.41 -8.33
CA GLU A 127 -4.40 15.39 -8.32
C GLU A 127 -5.74 14.70 -7.96
N PRO A 128 -6.50 15.24 -6.97
CA PRO A 128 -7.62 14.52 -6.36
C PRO A 128 -8.72 14.10 -7.34
N VAL A 129 -9.11 14.98 -8.27
CA VAL A 129 -10.19 14.69 -9.23
C VAL A 129 -9.76 13.59 -10.19
N SER A 130 -8.55 13.68 -10.75
CA SER A 130 -8.00 12.67 -11.64
C SER A 130 -7.82 11.32 -10.95
N ARG A 131 -7.47 11.33 -9.67
CA ARG A 131 -7.39 10.11 -8.86
C ARG A 131 -8.77 9.51 -8.64
N ASP A 132 -9.76 10.32 -8.32
CA ASP A 132 -11.11 9.87 -8.03
C ASP A 132 -11.79 9.28 -9.27
N ILE A 133 -11.67 9.92 -10.43
CA ILE A 133 -12.12 9.37 -11.72
C ILE A 133 -11.46 8.00 -11.99
N SER A 134 -10.15 7.90 -11.77
CA SER A 134 -9.42 6.64 -11.96
C SER A 134 -9.87 5.56 -10.98
N PHE A 135 -10.24 5.93 -9.76
CA PHE A 135 -10.77 5.00 -8.77
C PHE A 135 -12.18 4.54 -9.14
N PHE A 136 -13.05 5.46 -9.53
CA PHE A 136 -14.39 5.14 -10.02
C PHE A 136 -14.33 4.15 -11.18
N ASN A 137 -13.53 4.43 -12.19
CA ASN A 137 -13.36 3.54 -13.34
C ASN A 137 -12.86 2.15 -12.94
N HIS A 138 -11.93 2.09 -11.97
CA HIS A 138 -11.43 0.81 -11.48
C HIS A 138 -12.49 0.00 -10.74
N LYS A 139 -13.30 0.66 -9.91
CA LYS A 139 -14.36 0.01 -9.13
C LYS A 139 -15.48 -0.52 -10.04
N PHE A 140 -15.84 0.20 -11.08
CA PHE A 140 -16.99 -0.11 -11.93
C PHE A 140 -16.62 -0.78 -13.28
N ALA A 141 -15.36 -0.76 -13.71
CA ALA A 141 -14.92 -1.38 -14.96
C ALA A 141 -15.15 -2.90 -15.02
N ASN A 142 -15.19 -3.57 -13.89
CA ASN A 142 -15.38 -5.02 -13.79
C ASN A 142 -16.86 -5.44 -13.71
N ARG A 143 -17.78 -4.51 -13.55
CA ARG A 143 -19.22 -4.80 -13.64
C ARG A 143 -19.57 -4.91 -15.13
N ARG A 144 -19.69 -6.14 -15.62
CA ARG A 144 -19.89 -6.48 -17.04
C ARG A 144 -21.11 -5.84 -17.72
N GLU A 145 -21.99 -5.20 -16.97
CA GLU A 145 -23.28 -4.70 -17.44
C GLU A 145 -23.28 -3.21 -17.81
N GLU A 146 -22.30 -2.42 -17.38
CA GLU A 146 -22.27 -0.99 -17.67
C GLU A 146 -20.90 -0.55 -18.23
N LYS A 147 -20.69 -0.83 -19.51
CA LYS A 147 -19.57 -0.24 -20.30
C LYS A 147 -19.74 1.25 -20.57
N LEU A 148 -20.66 1.92 -19.93
CA LEU A 148 -20.93 3.32 -20.17
C LEU A 148 -20.36 4.17 -19.04
N TYR A 149 -19.47 5.06 -19.40
CA TYR A 149 -19.19 6.28 -18.67
C TYR A 149 -20.52 7.00 -18.39
N ASN A 150 -21.19 6.60 -17.34
CA ASN A 150 -22.43 7.24 -16.95
C ASN A 150 -22.05 8.39 -16.00
N ILE A 151 -22.05 9.60 -16.56
CA ILE A 151 -21.78 10.82 -15.80
C ILE A 151 -22.72 10.91 -14.58
N ALA A 152 -23.99 10.52 -14.73
CA ALA A 152 -24.95 10.53 -13.64
C ALA A 152 -24.54 9.59 -12.49
N LEU A 153 -24.02 8.40 -12.81
CA LEU A 153 -23.50 7.46 -11.80
C LEU A 153 -22.27 8.03 -11.09
N TYR A 154 -21.38 8.69 -11.83
CA TYR A 154 -20.20 9.34 -11.25
C TYR A 154 -20.59 10.53 -10.36
N GLU A 155 -21.55 11.33 -10.77
CA GLU A 155 -22.08 12.44 -9.97
C GLU A 155 -22.75 11.95 -8.69
N GLU A 156 -23.54 10.89 -8.76
CA GLU A 156 -24.16 10.27 -7.58
C GLU A 156 -23.11 9.72 -6.63
N TYR A 157 -22.17 8.94 -7.14
CA TYR A 157 -21.03 8.40 -6.38
C TYR A 157 -20.24 9.51 -5.67
N THR A 158 -19.93 10.59 -6.40
CA THR A 158 -19.15 11.72 -5.85
C THR A 158 -19.97 12.47 -4.80
N ARG A 159 -21.25 12.67 -5.02
CA ARG A 159 -22.16 13.34 -4.07
C ARG A 159 -22.20 12.59 -2.74
N HIS A 160 -22.39 11.28 -2.77
CA HIS A 160 -22.40 10.45 -1.56
C HIS A 160 -21.10 10.56 -0.77
N ARG A 161 -19.96 10.54 -1.46
CA ARG A 161 -18.65 10.67 -0.80
C ARG A 161 -18.43 12.05 -0.19
N LEU A 162 -18.84 13.10 -0.87
CA LEU A 162 -18.76 14.46 -0.35
C LEU A 162 -19.65 14.64 0.88
N LEU A 163 -20.87 14.12 0.87
CA LEU A 163 -21.75 14.14 2.04
C LEU A 163 -21.17 13.41 3.23
N ALA A 164 -20.62 12.21 3.01
CA ALA A 164 -19.93 11.45 4.06
C ALA A 164 -18.73 12.21 4.63
N TRP A 165 -17.95 12.85 3.77
CA TRP A 165 -16.81 13.68 4.19
C TRP A 165 -17.26 14.90 4.99
N GLN A 166 -18.31 15.61 4.55
CA GLN A 166 -18.88 16.75 5.26
C GLN A 166 -19.38 16.36 6.65
N GLN A 167 -20.11 15.25 6.77
CA GLN A 167 -20.59 14.73 8.05
C GLN A 167 -19.43 14.42 8.99
N CYS A 168 -18.35 13.81 8.48
CA CYS A 168 -17.16 13.53 9.25
C CYS A 168 -16.46 14.80 9.71
N ALA A 169 -16.31 15.79 8.83
CA ALA A 169 -15.67 17.07 9.14
C ALA A 169 -16.46 17.85 10.22
N ILE A 170 -17.79 17.79 10.17
CA ILE A 170 -18.67 18.47 11.14
C ILE A 170 -18.62 17.77 12.51
N ASN A 171 -18.62 16.45 12.52
CA ASN A 171 -18.74 15.67 13.76
C ASN A 171 -17.40 15.45 14.48
N GLY A 172 -16.27 15.92 13.90
CA GLY A 172 -14.93 15.78 14.50
C GLY A 172 -14.48 14.33 14.72
N SER A 173 -15.18 13.37 14.14
CA SER A 173 -14.93 11.95 14.34
C SER A 173 -13.83 11.44 13.41
N ALA A 174 -12.82 10.78 13.97
CA ALA A 174 -11.75 10.12 13.23
C ALA A 174 -12.20 8.91 12.38
N SER A 175 -13.49 8.62 12.29
CA SER A 175 -14.03 7.46 11.55
C SER A 175 -14.36 7.74 10.08
N ILE A 176 -13.51 8.50 9.38
CA ILE A 176 -13.59 8.68 7.91
C ILE A 176 -13.46 7.35 7.17
N VAL A 177 -12.88 6.34 7.82
CA VAL A 177 -12.55 5.06 7.20
C VAL A 177 -13.77 4.19 6.96
N ALA A 178 -14.78 4.25 7.81
CA ALA A 178 -15.93 3.34 7.74
C ALA A 178 -16.99 3.70 6.69
N SER A 179 -17.05 4.93 6.21
CA SER A 179 -18.10 5.39 5.30
C SER A 179 -17.77 5.29 3.80
N VAL A 180 -16.56 4.84 3.45
CA VAL A 180 -16.14 4.77 2.04
C VAL A 180 -16.51 3.42 1.39
N ASP A 181 -16.89 2.41 2.17
CA ASP A 181 -17.16 1.06 1.70
C ASP A 181 -18.66 0.72 1.52
N VAL A 182 -19.52 1.74 1.41
CA VAL A 182 -20.98 1.53 1.29
C VAL A 182 -21.43 0.95 -0.05
N TYR A 183 -20.52 0.69 -0.97
CA TYR A 183 -20.82 0.08 -2.27
C TYR A 183 -19.93 -1.14 -2.55
N GLU A 184 -19.94 -2.14 -1.66
CA GLU A 184 -19.54 -3.51 -2.04
C GLU A 184 -20.70 -4.28 -2.65
#